data_fa90a16b0c6cd6187b2f85a0ffbaae85
#
_entry.id   fa90a16b0c6cd6187b2f85a0ffbaae85
#
_cell.length_a   1.000
_cell.length_b   1.000
_cell.length_c   1.000
_cell.angle_alpha   90.00
_cell.angle_beta   90.00
_cell.angle_gamma   90.00
#
_symmetry.space_group_name_H-M   'P 1'
#
loop_
_entity.id
_entity.type
_entity.pdbx_description
1 polymer ?
#
loop_
_entity_poly.entity_id
_entity_poly.type
_entity_poly.pdbx_seq_one_letter_code
_entity_poly.pdbx_strand_id
1 'polypeptide(L)'
;MSDTPYYTDQVLRAAACYWEEKDADNVKLEKAELQARIEAYILANNTCALATGTGDYVRCTPIEYSYHDGCFWMFSEGGKKFVGLAKNPQVCLAIYDTYEGFGKLHGLQVMGRAELVEPFSERYNAHAAFQKIPLSALQKLS
;
A
#
# COMPACT_ATOMS: atom_id res chain seq x y z
N MET A 1 -10.10 43.16 7.94
CA MET A 1 -9.44 41.89 7.64
C MET A 1 -10.50 40.92 7.11
N SER A 2 -10.25 40.33 5.97
CA SER A 2 -11.20 39.37 5.36
C SER A 2 -11.17 38.08 6.18
N ASP A 3 -12.31 37.69 6.77
CA ASP A 3 -12.48 36.44 7.51
C ASP A 3 -12.56 35.19 6.59
N THR A 4 -12.18 35.32 5.32
CA THR A 4 -12.24 34.22 4.39
C THR A 4 -11.07 33.27 4.68
N PRO A 5 -11.34 32.00 5.03
CA PRO A 5 -10.27 31.06 5.32
C PRO A 5 -9.38 30.85 4.07
N TYR A 6 -8.05 30.81 4.28
CA TYR A 6 -7.10 30.54 3.20
C TYR A 6 -7.35 29.19 2.51
N TYR A 7 -7.68 28.16 3.28
CA TYR A 7 -7.97 26.84 2.74
C TYR A 7 -9.46 26.69 2.40
N THR A 8 -9.84 27.19 1.24
CA THR A 8 -11.17 26.96 0.66
C THR A 8 -11.20 25.62 -0.11
N ASP A 9 -12.36 25.08 -0.37
CA ASP A 9 -12.51 23.87 -1.20
C ASP A 9 -11.87 24.04 -2.59
N GLN A 10 -11.91 25.24 -3.16
CA GLN A 10 -11.27 25.55 -4.43
C GLN A 10 -9.73 25.44 -4.34
N VAL A 11 -9.14 26.00 -3.27
CA VAL A 11 -7.68 25.95 -3.05
C VAL A 11 -7.23 24.52 -2.82
N LEU A 12 -7.99 23.73 -2.04
CA LEU A 12 -7.66 22.35 -1.76
C LEU A 12 -7.78 21.46 -3.02
N ARG A 13 -8.79 21.69 -3.86
CA ARG A 13 -8.92 20.99 -5.15
C ARG A 13 -7.78 21.32 -6.11
N ALA A 14 -7.41 22.59 -6.21
CA ALA A 14 -6.27 23.00 -7.02
C ALA A 14 -4.95 22.37 -6.53
N ALA A 15 -4.75 22.32 -5.23
CA ALA A 15 -3.59 21.65 -4.64
C ALA A 15 -3.57 20.14 -4.93
N ALA A 16 -4.73 19.48 -4.94
CA ALA A 16 -4.83 18.05 -5.24
C ALA A 16 -4.43 17.73 -6.70
N CYS A 17 -4.73 18.62 -7.65
CA CYS A 17 -4.38 18.45 -9.06
C CYS A 17 -2.95 18.91 -9.42
N TYR A 18 -2.24 19.52 -8.49
CA TYR A 18 -0.92 20.12 -8.75
C TYR A 18 0.08 19.15 -9.40
N TRP A 19 0.16 17.94 -8.88
CA TRP A 19 1.10 16.94 -9.41
C TRP A 19 0.63 16.34 -10.74
N GLU A 20 -0.68 16.20 -10.95
CA GLU A 20 -1.26 15.75 -12.22
C GLU A 20 -0.94 16.73 -13.35
N GLU A 21 -1.05 18.03 -13.07
CA GLU A 21 -0.67 19.09 -14.03
C GLU A 21 0.84 19.09 -14.31
N LYS A 22 1.67 18.89 -13.29
CA LYS A 22 3.13 18.79 -13.44
C LYS A 22 3.54 17.56 -14.22
N ASP A 23 2.86 16.44 -14.04
CA ASP A 23 3.13 15.19 -14.76
C ASP A 23 2.78 15.23 -16.23
N ALA A 24 1.93 16.18 -16.66
CA ALA A 24 1.56 16.33 -18.07
C ALA A 24 2.78 16.60 -18.97
N ASP A 25 3.79 17.30 -18.45
CA ASP A 25 4.99 17.68 -19.16
C ASP A 25 6.17 16.73 -18.98
N ASN A 26 6.02 15.69 -18.15
CA ASN A 26 7.09 14.73 -17.87
C ASN A 26 7.25 13.71 -19.01
N VAL A 27 8.48 13.23 -19.15
CA VAL A 27 8.78 12.11 -20.05
C VAL A 27 8.07 10.87 -19.53
N LYS A 28 7.14 10.34 -20.31
CA LYS A 28 6.40 9.12 -19.98
C LYS A 28 7.12 7.91 -20.54
N LEU A 29 7.33 6.94 -19.67
CA LEU A 29 7.82 5.62 -20.09
C LEU A 29 6.75 4.86 -20.85
N GLU A 30 7.18 3.99 -21.76
CA GLU A 30 6.29 2.99 -22.34
C GLU A 30 5.66 2.13 -21.25
N LYS A 31 4.39 1.77 -21.41
CA LYS A 31 3.60 1.07 -20.38
C LYS A 31 4.28 -0.21 -19.87
N ALA A 32 4.84 -1.00 -20.79
CA ALA A 32 5.51 -2.25 -20.41
C ALA A 32 6.81 -1.99 -19.62
N GLU A 33 7.56 -0.95 -19.97
CA GLU A 33 8.75 -0.55 -19.23
C GLU A 33 8.40 -0.01 -17.84
N LEU A 34 7.37 0.82 -17.75
CA LEU A 34 6.88 1.32 -16.47
C LEU A 34 6.42 0.20 -15.54
N GLN A 35 5.65 -0.75 -16.08
CA GLN A 35 5.22 -1.94 -15.35
C GLN A 35 6.40 -2.73 -14.80
N ALA A 36 7.41 -3.00 -15.64
CA ALA A 36 8.60 -3.73 -15.22
C ALA A 36 9.39 -3.02 -14.13
N ARG A 37 9.50 -1.69 -14.19
CA ARG A 37 10.15 -0.89 -13.15
C ARG A 37 9.39 -0.90 -11.83
N ILE A 38 8.07 -0.80 -11.88
CA ILE A 38 7.20 -0.88 -10.70
C ILE A 38 7.36 -2.24 -10.03
N GLU A 39 7.26 -3.33 -10.79
CA GLU A 39 7.42 -4.69 -10.25
C GLU A 39 8.81 -4.93 -9.69
N ALA A 40 9.85 -4.46 -10.34
CA ALA A 40 11.23 -4.55 -9.84
C ALA A 40 11.37 -3.81 -8.50
N TYR A 41 10.78 -2.63 -8.35
CA TYR A 41 10.80 -1.89 -7.09
C TYR A 41 10.02 -2.60 -5.98
N ILE A 42 8.85 -3.14 -6.28
CA ILE A 42 8.05 -3.94 -5.33
C ILE A 42 8.85 -5.15 -4.84
N LEU A 43 9.50 -5.88 -5.75
CA LEU A 43 10.27 -7.08 -5.45
C LEU A 43 11.61 -6.80 -4.74
N ALA A 44 12.17 -5.60 -4.90
CA ALA A 44 13.37 -5.16 -4.19
C ALA A 44 13.10 -4.79 -2.72
N ASN A 45 11.84 -4.64 -2.34
CA ASN A 45 11.41 -4.29 -1.00
C ASN A 45 10.54 -5.42 -0.41
N ASN A 46 10.34 -5.42 0.88
CA ASN A 46 9.53 -6.42 1.58
C ASN A 46 8.67 -5.83 2.71
N THR A 47 8.73 -4.52 2.93
CA THR A 47 7.95 -3.84 3.97
C THR A 47 7.25 -2.64 3.40
N CYS A 48 6.07 -2.36 3.92
CA CYS A 48 5.29 -1.20 3.53
C CYS A 48 4.59 -0.59 4.74
N ALA A 49 4.07 0.62 4.57
CA ALA A 49 3.11 1.21 5.47
C ALA A 49 1.71 0.94 4.90
N LEU A 50 0.92 0.13 5.60
CA LEU A 50 -0.45 -0.23 5.21
C LEU A 50 -1.45 0.68 5.89
N ALA A 51 -2.16 1.49 5.12
CA ALA A 51 -3.25 2.33 5.58
C ALA A 51 -4.59 1.60 5.47
N THR A 52 -5.34 1.63 6.57
CA THR A 52 -6.71 1.12 6.68
C THR A 52 -7.58 2.16 7.38
N GLY A 53 -8.86 2.20 7.08
CA GLY A 53 -9.73 3.17 7.74
C GLY A 53 -11.21 2.96 7.44
N THR A 54 -12.05 3.49 8.32
CA THR A 54 -13.50 3.57 8.16
C THR A 54 -14.06 4.66 9.07
N GLY A 55 -14.91 5.54 8.56
CA GLY A 55 -15.39 6.70 9.31
C GLY A 55 -14.23 7.52 9.87
N ASP A 56 -14.24 7.76 11.16
CA ASP A 56 -13.21 8.52 11.88
C ASP A 56 -11.97 7.67 12.26
N TYR A 57 -12.02 6.37 11.94
CA TYR A 57 -10.95 5.44 12.29
C TYR A 57 -9.93 5.32 11.15
N VAL A 58 -8.72 5.78 11.39
CA VAL A 58 -7.61 5.69 10.45
C VAL A 58 -6.40 5.04 11.12
N ARG A 59 -5.81 4.06 10.45
CA ARG A 59 -4.57 3.39 10.89
C ARG A 59 -3.56 3.34 9.76
N CYS A 60 -2.31 3.47 10.14
CA CYS A 60 -1.16 3.20 9.28
C CYS A 60 -0.26 2.21 10.03
N THR A 61 -0.02 1.06 9.45
CA THR A 61 0.70 -0.05 10.11
C THR A 61 1.91 -0.44 9.26
N PRO A 62 3.14 -0.38 9.80
CA PRO A 62 4.29 -1.02 9.16
C PRO A 62 4.06 -2.52 9.13
N ILE A 63 4.22 -3.14 7.97
CA ILE A 63 3.98 -4.58 7.81
C ILE A 63 4.88 -5.14 6.71
N GLU A 64 5.32 -6.38 6.89
CA GLU A 64 5.99 -7.15 5.86
C GLU A 64 4.99 -7.62 4.81
N TYR A 65 5.44 -7.61 3.56
CA TYR A 65 4.67 -8.16 2.46
C TYR A 65 5.52 -9.08 1.58
N SER A 66 4.85 -9.94 0.84
CA SER A 66 5.36 -10.58 -0.35
C SER A 66 4.49 -10.20 -1.55
N TYR A 67 5.07 -10.30 -2.75
CA TYR A 67 4.37 -9.99 -3.98
C TYR A 67 4.35 -11.21 -4.89
N HIS A 68 3.16 -11.65 -5.28
CA HIS A 68 2.96 -12.82 -6.10
C HIS A 68 1.64 -12.71 -6.89
N ASP A 69 1.65 -13.07 -8.17
CA ASP A 69 0.49 -13.01 -9.06
C ASP A 69 -0.24 -11.67 -9.07
N GLY A 70 0.51 -10.57 -9.08
CA GLY A 70 -0.06 -9.23 -9.08
C GLY A 70 -0.72 -8.82 -7.76
N CYS A 71 -0.53 -9.58 -6.70
CA CYS A 71 -1.10 -9.36 -5.39
C CYS A 71 -0.03 -9.15 -4.33
N PHE A 72 -0.30 -8.25 -3.39
CA PHE A 72 0.43 -8.15 -2.14
C PHE A 72 -0.17 -9.11 -1.13
N TRP A 73 0.66 -9.88 -0.48
CA TRP A 73 0.29 -10.84 0.53
C TRP A 73 0.94 -10.48 1.86
N MET A 74 0.17 -10.56 2.91
CA MET A 74 0.62 -10.21 4.26
C MET A 74 0.11 -11.24 5.25
N PHE A 75 1.03 -11.85 6.02
CA PHE A 75 0.63 -12.61 7.19
C PHE A 75 0.49 -11.66 8.38
N SER A 76 -0.52 -11.86 9.18
CA SER A 76 -0.79 -11.01 10.33
C SER A 76 -1.41 -11.79 11.47
N GLU A 77 -0.84 -11.60 12.64
CA GLU A 77 -1.31 -12.18 13.91
C GLU A 77 -2.50 -11.40 14.53
N GLY A 78 -3.14 -10.51 13.77
CA GLY A 78 -4.21 -9.68 14.28
C GLY A 78 -3.85 -8.18 14.33
N GLY A 79 -4.50 -7.48 15.24
CA GLY A 79 -4.26 -6.06 15.49
C GLY A 79 -5.38 -5.14 15.03
N LYS A 80 -5.25 -3.87 15.38
CA LYS A 80 -6.32 -2.88 15.21
C LYS A 80 -6.63 -2.51 13.74
N LYS A 81 -5.78 -2.87 12.79
CA LYS A 81 -6.06 -2.70 11.35
C LYS A 81 -7.31 -3.45 10.91
N PHE A 82 -7.63 -4.57 11.56
CA PHE A 82 -8.83 -5.34 11.26
C PHE A 82 -10.14 -4.64 11.61
N VAL A 83 -10.12 -3.66 12.50
CA VAL A 83 -11.29 -2.83 12.77
C VAL A 83 -11.72 -2.06 11.50
N GLY A 84 -10.75 -1.50 10.78
CA GLY A 84 -11.01 -0.84 9.51
C GLY A 84 -11.40 -1.84 8.42
N LEU A 85 -10.60 -2.90 8.25
CA LEU A 85 -10.80 -3.91 7.19
C LEU A 85 -12.15 -4.62 7.28
N ALA A 86 -12.68 -4.85 8.47
CA ALA A 86 -13.99 -5.46 8.67
C ALA A 86 -15.15 -4.64 8.07
N LYS A 87 -14.98 -3.35 7.92
CA LYS A 87 -16.01 -2.42 7.45
C LYS A 87 -15.68 -1.80 6.09
N ASN A 88 -14.40 -1.65 5.79
CA ASN A 88 -13.93 -1.03 4.56
C ASN A 88 -12.74 -1.82 4.00
N PRO A 89 -12.90 -2.53 2.88
CA PRO A 89 -11.83 -3.29 2.27
C PRO A 89 -10.85 -2.41 1.47
N GLN A 90 -11.13 -1.14 1.27
CA GLN A 90 -10.23 -0.24 0.56
C GLN A 90 -8.99 0.05 1.41
N VAL A 91 -7.83 -0.11 0.82
CA VAL A 91 -6.54 0.08 1.47
C VAL A 91 -5.61 0.89 0.59
N CYS A 92 -4.64 1.51 1.22
CA CYS A 92 -3.51 2.09 0.53
C CYS A 92 -2.24 1.58 1.21
N LEU A 93 -1.24 1.22 0.42
CA LEU A 93 0.07 0.93 0.94
C LEU A 93 1.13 1.85 0.33
N ALA A 94 2.13 2.17 1.11
CA ALA A 94 3.27 2.96 0.69
C ALA A 94 4.56 2.16 0.87
N ILE A 95 5.34 2.07 -0.22
CA ILE A 95 6.70 1.56 -0.22
C ILE A 95 7.59 2.74 -0.53
N TYR A 96 8.62 2.99 0.26
CA TYR A 96 9.47 4.17 0.09
C TYR A 96 10.88 3.94 0.59
N ASP A 97 11.83 4.62 -0.06
CA ASP A 97 13.21 4.63 0.35
C ASP A 97 13.44 5.59 1.52
N THR A 98 14.54 5.39 2.23
CA THR A 98 15.01 6.39 3.20
C THR A 98 15.29 7.71 2.49
N TYR A 99 14.87 8.81 3.08
CA TYR A 99 15.09 10.13 2.50
C TYR A 99 16.58 10.50 2.50
N GLU A 100 17.11 10.74 1.31
CA GLU A 100 18.51 11.16 1.08
C GLU A 100 18.62 12.48 0.31
N GLY A 101 17.53 13.23 0.20
CA GLY A 101 17.46 14.49 -0.53
C GLY A 101 16.48 14.44 -1.71
N PHE A 102 16.07 15.62 -2.20
CA PHE A 102 15.03 15.76 -3.22
C PHE A 102 15.31 14.98 -4.52
N GLY A 103 16.58 14.94 -4.96
CA GLY A 103 16.96 14.24 -6.19
C GLY A 103 17.03 12.71 -6.08
N LYS A 104 16.77 12.15 -4.90
CA LYS A 104 16.88 10.72 -4.59
C LYS A 104 15.60 10.13 -3.99
N LEU A 105 14.48 10.83 -4.17
CA LEU A 105 13.20 10.34 -3.69
C LEU A 105 12.68 9.22 -4.58
N HIS A 106 12.48 8.05 -3.99
CA HIS A 106 11.76 6.93 -4.60
C HIS A 106 10.68 6.45 -3.67
N GLY A 107 9.50 6.25 -4.20
CA GLY A 107 8.37 5.73 -3.45
C GLY A 107 7.26 5.29 -4.39
N LEU A 108 6.41 4.43 -3.87
CA LEU A 108 5.25 3.90 -4.55
C LEU A 108 4.05 3.93 -3.61
N GLN A 109 2.95 4.49 -4.08
CA GLN A 109 1.65 4.33 -3.43
C GLN A 109 0.80 3.36 -4.24
N VAL A 110 0.21 2.39 -3.56
CA VAL A 110 -0.67 1.41 -4.17
C VAL A 110 -2.02 1.46 -3.50
N MET A 111 -3.02 1.89 -4.23
CA MET A 111 -4.42 1.81 -3.80
C MET A 111 -5.02 0.51 -4.29
N GLY A 112 -5.75 -0.16 -3.43
CA GLY A 112 -6.34 -1.44 -3.78
C GLY A 112 -7.40 -1.89 -2.80
N ARG A 113 -7.81 -3.13 -2.99
CA ARG A 113 -8.82 -3.79 -2.18
C ARG A 113 -8.20 -4.98 -1.46
N ALA A 114 -8.33 -4.99 -0.15
CA ALA A 114 -7.89 -6.11 0.67
C ALA A 114 -8.98 -7.19 0.75
N GLU A 115 -8.53 -8.43 0.79
CA GLU A 115 -9.34 -9.60 1.06
C GLU A 115 -8.73 -10.36 2.23
N LEU A 116 -9.54 -10.74 3.20
CA LEU A 116 -9.11 -11.59 4.30
C LEU A 116 -9.20 -13.04 3.85
N VAL A 117 -8.06 -13.70 3.77
CA VAL A 117 -7.99 -15.12 3.41
C VAL A 117 -8.12 -15.95 4.69
N GLU A 118 -9.04 -16.91 4.68
CA GLU A 118 -9.28 -17.78 5.82
C GLU A 118 -8.03 -18.58 6.17
N PRO A 119 -7.58 -18.55 7.45
CA PRO A 119 -6.43 -19.32 7.88
C PRO A 119 -6.56 -20.81 7.56
N PHE A 120 -5.46 -21.38 7.06
CA PHE A 120 -5.35 -22.79 6.68
C PHE A 120 -6.28 -23.26 5.56
N SER A 121 -6.96 -22.34 4.87
CA SER A 121 -7.64 -22.64 3.61
C SER A 121 -6.64 -23.07 2.52
N GLU A 122 -7.12 -23.63 1.42
CA GLU A 122 -6.27 -24.00 0.29
C GLU A 122 -5.42 -22.84 -0.22
N ARG A 123 -6.01 -21.67 -0.36
CA ARG A 123 -5.35 -20.44 -0.81
C ARG A 123 -4.29 -19.97 0.17
N TYR A 124 -4.59 -20.02 1.46
CA TYR A 124 -3.63 -19.69 2.52
C TYR A 124 -2.44 -20.65 2.48
N ASN A 125 -2.70 -21.95 2.41
CA ASN A 125 -1.67 -22.98 2.39
C ASN A 125 -0.80 -22.89 1.14
N ALA A 126 -1.38 -22.59 -0.02
CA ALA A 126 -0.66 -22.39 -1.26
C ALA A 126 0.31 -21.21 -1.17
N HIS A 127 -0.13 -20.10 -0.56
CA HIS A 127 0.75 -18.95 -0.37
C HIS A 127 1.86 -19.22 0.66
N ALA A 128 1.55 -19.91 1.75
CA ALA A 128 2.57 -20.34 2.73
C ALA A 128 3.64 -21.22 2.07
N ALA A 129 3.23 -22.15 1.20
CA ALA A 129 4.16 -22.98 0.44
C ALA A 129 5.01 -22.15 -0.54
N PHE A 130 4.44 -21.18 -1.22
CA PHE A 130 5.16 -20.25 -2.10
C PHE A 130 6.24 -19.49 -1.32
N GLN A 131 5.93 -19.01 -0.12
CA GLN A 131 6.86 -18.35 0.79
C GLN A 131 7.83 -19.31 1.48
N LYS A 132 7.68 -20.61 1.31
CA LYS A 132 8.45 -21.65 2.01
C LYS A 132 8.32 -21.56 3.53
N ILE A 133 7.16 -21.12 4.01
CA ILE A 133 6.85 -21.05 5.44
C ILE A 133 6.17 -22.36 5.85
N PRO A 134 6.72 -23.10 6.81
CA PRO A 134 6.08 -24.31 7.32
C PRO A 134 4.74 -23.98 8.00
N LEU A 135 3.67 -24.69 7.66
CA LEU A 135 2.36 -24.52 8.30
C LEU A 135 2.41 -24.67 9.81
N SER A 136 3.29 -25.55 10.30
CA SER A 136 3.52 -25.73 11.74
C SER A 136 4.05 -24.48 12.44
N ALA A 137 4.76 -23.61 11.73
CA ALA A 137 5.20 -22.32 12.28
C ALA A 137 4.02 -21.35 12.38
N LEU A 138 3.16 -21.33 11.36
CA LEU A 138 1.96 -20.46 11.33
C LEU A 138 0.91 -20.89 12.37
N GLN A 139 0.77 -22.18 12.63
CA GLN A 139 -0.13 -22.72 13.67
C GLN A 139 0.25 -22.28 15.09
N LYS A 140 1.52 -21.95 15.33
CA LYS A 140 1.97 -21.45 16.64
C LYS A 140 1.66 -19.98 16.88
N LEU A 141 1.31 -19.25 15.84
CA LEU A 141 1.04 -17.82 15.87
C LEU A 141 -0.47 -17.51 15.90
N SER A 142 -1.31 -18.52 15.78
CA SER A 142 -2.79 -18.42 15.77
C SER A 142 -3.40 -18.70 17.15
#